data_62172794a3cc735c261713d7ddc53f7f
#
_entry.id   62172794a3cc735c261713d7ddc53f7f
#
_cell.length_a   1.000
_cell.length_b   1.000
_cell.length_c   1.000
_cell.angle_alpha   90.00
_cell.angle_beta   90.00
_cell.angle_gamma   90.00
#
_symmetry.space_group_name_H-M   'P 1'
#
loop_
_entity.id
_entity.type
_entity.pdbx_description
1 polymer ?
#
loop_
_entity_poly.entity_id
_entity_poly.type
_entity_poly.pdbx_seq_one_letter_code
_entity_poly.pdbx_strand_id
1 'polypeptide(L)'
;MNIDVPLRELGPVDSAALSATILAQDAQAWKEDKYRQEAFEVHHATESIVMLFVDIERWPDIIVKQEPGWPRLADVALPLMNDIINRFYPPGGTVIRAMAAKLLAGGKITPHVDQHPSFRHGHRIHIPITT
;
A
#
# COMPACT_ATOMS: atom_id res chain seq x y z
N MET A 1 -11.03 -2.18 -15.02
CA MET A 1 -11.23 -3.61 -14.67
C MET A 1 -12.37 -3.70 -13.67
N ASN A 2 -13.29 -4.63 -13.90
CA ASN A 2 -14.35 -4.92 -12.94
C ASN A 2 -13.98 -6.15 -12.11
N ILE A 3 -14.18 -6.05 -10.79
CA ILE A 3 -13.97 -7.16 -9.87
C ILE A 3 -15.34 -7.54 -9.32
N ASP A 4 -15.82 -8.72 -9.68
CA ASP A 4 -17.12 -9.26 -9.29
C ASP A 4 -17.01 -10.40 -8.26
N VAL A 5 -15.81 -10.61 -7.74
CA VAL A 5 -15.47 -11.63 -6.74
C VAL A 5 -14.68 -10.95 -5.59
N PRO A 6 -14.66 -11.54 -4.39
CA PRO A 6 -13.93 -10.93 -3.25
C PRO A 6 -12.44 -10.72 -3.48
N LEU A 7 -11.82 -11.58 -4.30
CA LEU A 7 -10.40 -11.49 -4.63
C LEU A 7 -10.20 -11.98 -6.07
N ARG A 8 -9.38 -11.25 -6.81
CA ARG A 8 -8.99 -11.65 -8.17
C ARG A 8 -7.48 -11.69 -8.27
N GLU A 9 -6.94 -12.82 -8.67
CA GLU A 9 -5.51 -12.95 -8.96
C GLU A 9 -5.21 -12.39 -10.35
N LEU A 10 -4.22 -11.51 -10.41
CA LEU A 10 -3.79 -10.89 -11.67
C LEU A 10 -2.62 -11.64 -12.33
N GLY A 11 -2.04 -12.60 -11.62
CA GLY A 11 -0.90 -13.36 -12.10
C GLY A 11 0.44 -12.86 -11.57
N PRO A 12 1.55 -13.47 -12.00
CA PRO A 12 2.86 -13.14 -11.49
C PRO A 12 3.34 -11.78 -11.97
N VAL A 13 4.14 -11.12 -11.12
CA VAL A 13 4.87 -9.88 -11.45
C VAL A 13 6.33 -10.04 -11.03
N ASP A 14 7.22 -9.31 -11.69
CA ASP A 14 8.63 -9.27 -11.29
C ASP A 14 8.80 -8.29 -10.12
N SER A 15 8.73 -8.83 -8.91
CA SER A 15 8.87 -8.06 -7.67
C SER A 15 10.27 -8.18 -7.05
N ALA A 16 11.26 -8.72 -7.74
CA ALA A 16 12.57 -9.01 -7.17
C ALA A 16 13.27 -7.77 -6.61
N ALA A 17 13.33 -6.69 -7.39
CA ALA A 17 13.97 -5.44 -6.95
C ALA A 17 13.20 -4.80 -5.78
N LEU A 18 11.87 -4.79 -5.85
CA LEU A 18 11.03 -4.26 -4.78
C LEU A 18 11.22 -5.06 -3.48
N SER A 19 11.16 -6.38 -3.58
CA SER A 19 11.37 -7.28 -2.43
C SER A 19 12.73 -7.06 -1.77
N ALA A 20 13.80 -7.03 -2.56
CA ALA A 20 15.16 -6.80 -2.05
C ALA A 20 15.27 -5.46 -1.32
N THR A 21 14.69 -4.41 -1.88
CA THR A 21 14.76 -3.06 -1.30
C THR A 21 13.93 -2.97 -0.02
N ILE A 22 12.74 -3.56 0.01
CA ILE A 22 11.90 -3.60 1.22
C ILE A 22 12.59 -4.36 2.34
N LEU A 23 13.11 -5.55 2.05
CA LEU A 23 13.75 -6.41 3.05
C LEU A 23 15.06 -5.83 3.57
N ALA A 24 15.72 -4.95 2.81
CA ALA A 24 16.95 -4.27 3.21
C ALA A 24 16.70 -3.01 4.07
N GLN A 25 15.47 -2.55 4.24
CA GLN A 25 15.17 -1.37 5.05
C GLN A 25 15.45 -1.63 6.53
N ASP A 26 16.00 -0.61 7.21
CA ASP A 26 16.31 -0.70 8.63
C ASP A 26 15.07 -0.49 9.52
N ALA A 27 15.26 -0.70 10.83
CA ALA A 27 14.16 -0.54 11.78
C ALA A 27 13.57 0.87 11.80
N GLN A 28 14.39 1.90 11.55
CA GLN A 28 13.93 3.29 11.52
C GLN A 28 12.95 3.52 10.39
N ALA A 29 13.20 2.96 9.20
CA ALA A 29 12.30 3.08 8.06
C ALA A 29 10.89 2.59 8.40
N TRP A 30 10.80 1.47 9.12
CA TRP A 30 9.54 0.86 9.51
C TRP A 30 8.79 1.61 10.63
N LYS A 31 9.48 2.52 11.33
CA LYS A 31 8.93 3.29 12.46
C LYS A 31 8.80 4.78 12.17
N GLU A 32 9.19 5.22 11.01
CA GLU A 32 9.25 6.62 10.63
C GLU A 32 7.87 7.27 10.56
N ASP A 33 6.86 6.51 10.14
CA ASP A 33 5.47 6.93 10.12
C ASP A 33 4.62 5.92 10.89
N LYS A 34 4.18 6.30 12.08
CA LYS A 34 3.40 5.46 12.99
C LYS A 34 1.92 5.81 13.03
N TYR A 35 1.45 6.71 12.17
CA TYR A 35 0.06 7.19 12.23
C TYR A 35 -0.95 6.04 12.24
N ARG A 36 -0.79 5.07 11.33
CA ARG A 36 -1.73 3.93 11.24
C ARG A 36 -1.74 3.10 12.53
N GLN A 37 -0.58 2.84 13.10
CA GLN A 37 -0.43 2.02 14.29
C GLN A 37 -0.93 2.75 15.55
N GLU A 38 -0.71 4.05 15.64
CA GLU A 38 -1.11 4.87 16.78
C GLU A 38 -2.59 5.26 16.72
N ALA A 39 -3.12 5.53 15.52
CA ALA A 39 -4.50 5.96 15.35
C ALA A 39 -5.52 4.82 15.34
N PHE A 40 -5.11 3.61 14.97
CA PHE A 40 -6.02 2.46 14.78
C PHE A 40 -5.48 1.22 15.50
N GLU A 41 -6.23 0.75 16.47
CA GLU A 41 -5.87 -0.44 17.26
C GLU A 41 -5.61 -1.68 16.38
N VAL A 42 -6.38 -1.88 15.30
CA VAL A 42 -6.21 -3.01 14.38
C VAL A 42 -4.82 -3.06 13.72
N HIS A 43 -4.08 -1.96 13.73
CA HIS A 43 -2.74 -1.88 13.13
C HIS A 43 -1.60 -1.90 14.16
N HIS A 44 -1.88 -2.08 15.46
CA HIS A 44 -0.84 -2.09 16.50
C HIS A 44 0.18 -3.21 16.32
N ALA A 45 -0.22 -4.33 15.72
CA ALA A 45 0.66 -5.47 15.45
C ALA A 45 1.38 -5.37 14.08
N THR A 46 1.33 -4.20 13.44
CA THR A 46 1.93 -3.99 12.13
C THR A 46 2.96 -2.87 12.15
N GLU A 47 3.86 -2.90 11.18
CA GLU A 47 4.71 -1.76 10.84
C GLU A 47 4.57 -1.47 9.35
N SER A 48 4.80 -0.22 8.94
CA SER A 48 4.64 0.15 7.53
C SER A 48 5.65 1.20 7.09
N ILE A 49 5.95 1.17 5.78
CA ILE A 49 6.69 2.21 5.09
C ILE A 49 5.71 2.83 4.10
N VAL A 50 5.23 4.02 4.41
CA VAL A 50 4.20 4.69 3.61
C VAL A 50 4.87 5.56 2.56
N MET A 51 4.53 5.34 1.29
CA MET A 51 5.04 6.10 0.16
C MET A 51 4.11 7.23 -0.24
N LEU A 52 2.84 6.88 -0.42
CA LEU A 52 1.79 7.81 -0.86
C LEU A 52 0.57 7.65 0.04
N PHE A 53 -0.05 8.77 0.37
CA PHE A 53 -1.31 8.74 1.10
C PHE A 53 -2.19 9.92 0.69
N VAL A 54 -3.44 9.62 0.33
CA VAL A 54 -4.42 10.66 0.00
C VAL A 54 -4.73 11.49 1.23
N ASP A 55 -4.88 12.82 1.02
CA ASP A 55 -5.33 13.71 2.09
C ASP A 55 -6.81 13.44 2.38
N ILE A 56 -7.06 12.70 3.45
CA ILE A 56 -8.42 12.26 3.81
C ILE A 56 -9.32 13.42 4.23
N GLU A 57 -8.75 14.51 4.77
CA GLU A 57 -9.52 15.69 5.19
C GLU A 57 -10.01 16.51 3.99
N ARG A 58 -9.34 16.40 2.85
CA ARG A 58 -9.71 17.11 1.63
C ARG A 58 -10.63 16.29 0.72
N TRP A 59 -10.88 15.03 1.04
CA TRP A 59 -11.80 14.19 0.26
C TRP A 59 -13.17 14.86 0.07
N PRO A 60 -13.81 14.91 -1.10
CA PRO A 60 -13.50 14.09 -2.29
C PRO A 60 -12.45 14.67 -3.25
N ASP A 61 -11.81 15.78 -2.92
CA ASP A 61 -10.68 16.27 -3.69
C ASP A 61 -9.53 15.27 -3.58
N ILE A 62 -8.98 14.86 -4.71
CA ILE A 62 -7.90 13.86 -4.74
C ILE A 62 -6.56 14.59 -4.67
N ILE A 63 -6.06 14.71 -3.45
CA ILE A 63 -4.75 15.29 -3.17
C ILE A 63 -3.90 14.21 -2.53
N VAL A 64 -2.86 13.76 -3.23
CA VAL A 64 -1.99 12.67 -2.78
C VAL A 64 -0.67 13.25 -2.32
N LYS A 65 -0.28 12.92 -1.09
CA LYS A 65 0.97 13.38 -0.48
C LYS A 65 2.03 12.31 -0.57
N GLN A 66 3.27 12.73 -0.84
CA GLN A 66 4.44 11.88 -0.70
C GLN A 66 4.83 11.81 0.78
N GLU A 67 4.88 10.60 1.31
CA GLU A 67 5.24 10.34 2.70
C GLU A 67 6.73 9.95 2.82
N PRO A 68 7.29 9.80 4.03
CA PRO A 68 8.71 9.50 4.22
C PRO A 68 9.23 8.26 3.50
N GLY A 69 8.36 7.29 3.24
CA GLY A 69 8.72 6.09 2.48
C GLY A 69 8.93 6.30 0.98
N TRP A 70 8.51 7.45 0.44
CA TRP A 70 8.63 7.73 -1.00
C TRP A 70 10.08 7.64 -1.48
N PRO A 71 11.06 8.40 -0.91
CA PRO A 71 12.43 8.32 -1.38
C PRO A 71 13.08 6.96 -1.14
N ARG A 72 12.55 6.16 -0.22
CA ARG A 72 13.10 4.84 0.08
C ARG A 72 12.72 3.78 -0.96
N LEU A 73 11.52 3.85 -1.51
CA LEU A 73 10.96 2.75 -2.31
C LEU A 73 10.55 3.16 -3.73
N ALA A 74 10.43 4.45 -4.03
CA ALA A 74 9.85 4.92 -5.30
C ALA A 74 10.56 4.34 -6.53
N ASP A 75 11.89 4.28 -6.53
CA ASP A 75 12.66 3.84 -7.70
C ASP A 75 12.34 2.40 -8.11
N VAL A 76 12.04 1.53 -7.14
CA VAL A 76 11.72 0.12 -7.41
C VAL A 76 10.22 -0.15 -7.45
N ALA A 77 9.42 0.67 -6.78
CA ALA A 77 7.97 0.48 -6.72
C ALA A 77 7.25 1.08 -7.94
N LEU A 78 7.65 2.27 -8.39
CA LEU A 78 6.98 2.96 -9.50
C LEU A 78 6.94 2.16 -10.79
N PRO A 79 8.06 1.56 -11.27
CA PRO A 79 8.00 0.77 -12.49
C PRO A 79 7.03 -0.40 -12.40
N LEU A 80 7.00 -1.08 -11.25
CA LEU A 80 6.12 -2.21 -11.04
C LEU A 80 4.65 -1.77 -10.93
N MET A 81 4.37 -0.71 -10.19
CA MET A 81 3.02 -0.15 -10.07
C MET A 81 2.49 0.31 -11.43
N ASN A 82 3.32 1.00 -12.21
CA ASN A 82 2.93 1.46 -13.54
C ASN A 82 2.67 0.29 -14.48
N ASP A 83 3.49 -0.76 -14.44
CA ASP A 83 3.28 -1.96 -15.24
C ASP A 83 1.93 -2.61 -14.93
N ILE A 84 1.61 -2.80 -13.67
CA ILE A 84 0.34 -3.42 -13.25
C ILE A 84 -0.85 -2.55 -13.70
N ILE A 85 -0.78 -1.25 -13.47
CA ILE A 85 -1.87 -0.34 -13.83
C ILE A 85 -2.07 -0.31 -15.35
N ASN A 86 -1.00 -0.23 -16.11
CA ASN A 86 -1.09 -0.19 -17.58
C ASN A 86 -1.61 -1.50 -18.18
N ARG A 87 -1.34 -2.63 -17.54
CA ARG A 87 -1.80 -3.95 -18.02
C ARG A 87 -3.25 -4.24 -17.70
N PHE A 88 -3.77 -3.76 -16.58
CA PHE A 88 -5.06 -4.18 -16.05
C PHE A 88 -6.12 -3.08 -15.97
N TYR A 89 -5.74 -1.82 -16.11
CA TYR A 89 -6.65 -0.69 -15.95
C TYR A 89 -6.63 0.23 -17.17
N PRO A 90 -7.77 0.90 -17.47
CA PRO A 90 -7.79 1.94 -18.49
C PRO A 90 -6.97 3.17 -18.04
N PRO A 91 -6.57 4.04 -18.97
CA PRO A 91 -5.87 5.29 -18.64
C PRO A 91 -6.70 6.20 -17.73
N GLY A 92 -6.03 7.02 -16.94
CA GLY A 92 -6.66 8.06 -16.11
C GLY A 92 -6.85 7.70 -14.65
N GLY A 93 -6.42 6.51 -14.21
CA GLY A 93 -6.43 6.14 -12.80
C GLY A 93 -5.34 6.84 -11.99
N THR A 94 -5.58 7.02 -10.70
CA THR A 94 -4.62 7.62 -9.77
C THR A 94 -4.35 6.68 -8.62
N VAL A 95 -3.09 6.49 -8.27
CA VAL A 95 -2.71 5.78 -7.05
C VAL A 95 -2.88 6.73 -5.88
N ILE A 96 -3.79 6.43 -4.98
CA ILE A 96 -4.12 7.28 -3.83
C ILE A 96 -3.49 6.82 -2.54
N ARG A 97 -3.02 5.58 -2.48
CA ARG A 97 -2.23 5.03 -1.36
C ARG A 97 -1.24 4.02 -1.90
N ALA A 98 -0.03 4.04 -1.36
CA ALA A 98 0.97 3.02 -1.63
C ALA A 98 1.86 2.85 -0.40
N MET A 99 2.03 1.63 0.06
CA MET A 99 2.83 1.34 1.24
C MET A 99 3.33 -0.09 1.24
N ALA A 100 4.47 -0.31 1.88
CA ALA A 100 4.86 -1.62 2.34
C ALA A 100 4.34 -1.80 3.77
N ALA A 101 3.74 -2.93 4.04
CA ALA A 101 3.23 -3.25 5.37
C ALA A 101 3.69 -4.64 5.78
N LYS A 102 4.05 -4.80 7.06
CA LYS A 102 4.39 -6.11 7.61
C LYS A 102 3.61 -6.37 8.88
N LEU A 103 3.18 -7.61 9.05
CA LEU A 103 2.64 -8.10 10.30
C LEU A 103 3.79 -8.62 11.15
N LEU A 104 3.87 -8.16 12.40
CA LEU A 104 4.89 -8.59 13.35
C LEU A 104 4.66 -10.04 13.76
N ALA A 105 5.74 -10.77 14.04
CA ALA A 105 5.66 -12.16 14.48
C ALA A 105 4.73 -12.32 15.69
N GLY A 106 3.78 -13.25 15.62
CA GLY A 106 2.78 -13.46 16.67
C GLY A 106 1.64 -12.44 16.70
N GLY A 107 1.72 -11.38 15.89
CA GLY A 107 0.67 -10.38 15.79
C GLY A 107 -0.54 -10.88 15.00
N LYS A 108 -1.69 -10.26 15.27
CA LYS A 108 -2.93 -10.55 14.57
C LYS A 108 -3.64 -9.26 14.20
N ILE A 109 -4.28 -9.26 13.04
CA ILE A 109 -5.20 -8.21 12.63
C ILE A 109 -6.61 -8.79 12.71
N THR A 110 -7.47 -8.19 13.54
CA THR A 110 -8.86 -8.62 13.64
C THR A 110 -9.61 -8.31 12.34
N PRO A 111 -10.59 -9.15 11.94
CA PRO A 111 -11.43 -8.84 10.79
C PRO A 111 -12.10 -7.47 10.95
N HIS A 112 -12.03 -6.65 9.93
CA HIS A 112 -12.61 -5.30 9.92
C HIS A 112 -12.89 -4.87 8.48
N VAL A 113 -13.65 -3.76 8.36
CA VAL A 113 -13.89 -3.10 7.08
C VAL A 113 -13.33 -1.68 7.17
N ASP A 114 -12.57 -1.29 6.17
CA ASP A 114 -12.06 0.08 6.08
C ASP A 114 -13.20 1.06 5.83
N GLN A 115 -13.30 2.12 6.65
CA GLN A 115 -14.47 2.97 6.73
C GLN A 115 -14.43 4.21 5.81
N HIS A 116 -13.23 4.71 5.48
CA HIS A 116 -13.14 5.95 4.71
C HIS A 116 -13.78 5.77 3.31
N PRO A 117 -14.57 6.76 2.83
CA PRO A 117 -15.27 6.66 1.53
C PRO A 117 -14.37 6.34 0.33
N SER A 118 -13.09 6.73 0.38
CA SER A 118 -12.15 6.44 -0.71
C SER A 118 -11.97 4.94 -0.98
N PHE A 119 -12.21 4.08 0.01
CA PHE A 119 -12.13 2.63 -0.18
C PHE A 119 -13.28 2.06 -1.02
N ARG A 120 -14.38 2.79 -1.16
CA ARG A 120 -15.52 2.37 -1.97
C ARG A 120 -15.31 2.65 -3.46
N HIS A 121 -14.41 3.56 -3.78
CA HIS A 121 -14.17 4.04 -5.15
C HIS A 121 -12.85 3.55 -5.73
N GLY A 122 -12.05 2.83 -4.97
CA GLY A 122 -10.74 2.34 -5.38
C GLY A 122 -10.64 0.83 -5.34
N HIS A 123 -9.68 0.31 -6.10
CA HIS A 123 -9.24 -1.06 -5.99
C HIS A 123 -8.02 -1.15 -5.08
N ARG A 124 -7.93 -2.23 -4.33
CA ARG A 124 -6.75 -2.54 -3.53
C ARG A 124 -5.94 -3.62 -4.23
N ILE A 125 -4.68 -3.34 -4.47
CA ILE A 125 -3.76 -4.29 -5.11
C ILE A 125 -2.74 -4.73 -4.06
N HIS A 126 -2.56 -6.02 -3.91
CA HIS A 126 -1.58 -6.61 -3.01
C HIS A 126 -0.48 -7.30 -3.82
N ILE A 127 0.76 -7.04 -3.45
CA ILE A 127 1.94 -7.70 -3.97
C ILE A 127 2.61 -8.40 -2.78
N PRO A 128 2.44 -9.71 -2.62
CA PRO A 128 3.08 -10.44 -1.52
C PRO A 128 4.61 -10.42 -1.67
N ILE A 129 5.30 -10.09 -0.59
CA ILE A 129 6.77 -10.06 -0.54
C ILE A 129 7.31 -11.30 0.19
N THR A 130 6.77 -11.56 1.37
CA THR A 130 7.05 -12.78 2.14
C THR A 130 5.73 -13.36 2.62
N THR A 131 5.69 -14.66 2.77
CA THR A 131 4.49 -15.38 3.23
C THR A 131 4.81 -16.23 4.45
#